data_8ab2488ccfdb3f06b3888a023b641e5c
#
_entry.id   8ab2488ccfdb3f06b3888a023b641e5c
#
_cell.length_a   1.000
_cell.length_b   1.000
_cell.length_c   1.000
_cell.angle_alpha   90.00
_cell.angle_beta   90.00
_cell.angle_gamma   90.00
#
_symmetry.space_group_name_H-M   'P 1'
#
loop_
_entity.id
_entity.type
_entity.pdbx_description
1 polymer ?
#
loop_
_entity_poly.entity_id
_entity_poly.type
_entity_poly.pdbx_seq_one_letter_code
_entity_poly.pdbx_strand_id
1 'polypeptide(L)'
;MIQTDKKVSAILLAAGKSKRFEQDKTFFEIDGSPIAIKSLETLLELKILKNIFIVSSDENYENFKNYLINSKYSNKIEIIIGSTSRSASLINAVKFIKKNNIDFDYLIIHDAARPYASKKLFQKGVDLLEKYDAVIPGLTPTDTVKVVDKSDFISRTLDRAELVNVQTPQFFNKKIFFEKIENIIPSEKYTDDSSLLDNTSINIKLMPGEIKNKKITTKNDVSQNLIFYGTGFDIHKLVKGKNLRIGSINIDYPLKLKGHSDGDVLIHSIIDSILGAASMGDIGKFFPSSNDSLKNMDSTVMLKKVIDMID
;
A
#
# COMPACT_ATOMS: atom_id res chain seq x y z
N MET A 1 -15.30 3.39 -11.93
CA MET A 1 -14.51 4.48 -11.28
C MET A 1 -15.34 5.74 -11.41
N ILE A 2 -15.82 6.30 -10.32
CA ILE A 2 -16.47 7.62 -10.31
C ILE A 2 -15.31 8.60 -10.50
N GLN A 3 -15.35 9.37 -11.58
CA GLN A 3 -14.37 10.41 -11.85
C GLN A 3 -14.88 11.64 -11.10
N THR A 4 -14.28 11.94 -9.94
CA THR A 4 -14.64 13.17 -9.20
C THR A 4 -14.04 14.38 -9.90
N ASP A 5 -14.84 15.44 -10.07
CA ASP A 5 -14.36 16.73 -10.57
C ASP A 5 -13.63 17.54 -9.48
N LYS A 6 -13.55 16.97 -8.25
CA LYS A 6 -12.93 17.59 -7.10
C LYS A 6 -11.41 17.60 -7.21
N LYS A 7 -10.82 18.72 -6.81
CA LYS A 7 -9.37 18.90 -6.73
C LYS A 7 -8.86 18.23 -5.45
N VAL A 8 -7.90 17.33 -5.58
CA VAL A 8 -7.33 16.59 -4.45
C VAL A 8 -5.87 17.00 -4.24
N SER A 9 -5.48 17.22 -2.98
CA SER A 9 -4.07 17.43 -2.59
C SER A 9 -3.69 16.49 -1.47
N ALA A 10 -2.38 16.19 -1.35
CA ALA A 10 -1.88 15.28 -0.34
C ALA A 10 -0.81 15.93 0.53
N ILE A 11 -0.79 15.59 1.82
CA ILE A 11 0.32 15.84 2.74
C ILE A 11 0.99 14.50 3.03
N LEU A 12 2.30 14.39 2.73
CA LEU A 12 3.14 13.26 3.07
C LEU A 12 3.96 13.60 4.31
N LEU A 13 3.65 12.99 5.45
CA LEU A 13 4.32 13.24 6.72
C LEU A 13 5.61 12.42 6.82
N ALA A 14 6.76 13.07 6.70
CA ALA A 14 8.10 12.48 6.68
C ALA A 14 9.06 13.08 7.74
N ALA A 15 8.58 13.96 8.64
CA ALA A 15 9.42 14.66 9.65
C ALA A 15 9.65 13.86 10.95
N GLY A 16 9.28 12.58 11.01
CA GLY A 16 9.39 11.76 12.23
C GLY A 16 10.83 11.40 12.59
N LYS A 17 11.22 11.57 13.86
CA LYS A 17 12.60 11.35 14.37
C LYS A 17 13.08 9.90 14.43
N SER A 18 12.33 8.93 13.93
CA SER A 18 12.71 7.50 13.82
C SER A 18 13.30 6.84 15.08
N LYS A 19 12.96 7.31 16.28
CA LYS A 19 13.56 6.90 17.58
C LYS A 19 13.65 5.39 17.79
N ARG A 20 12.65 4.61 17.31
CA ARG A 20 12.56 3.14 17.43
C ARG A 20 13.28 2.38 16.32
N PHE A 21 13.76 3.08 15.31
CA PHE A 21 14.43 2.49 14.15
C PHE A 21 15.97 2.53 14.28
N GLU A 22 16.49 3.19 15.33
CA GLU A 22 17.92 3.39 15.63
C GLU A 22 18.72 4.21 14.60
N GLN A 23 18.12 4.55 13.49
CA GLN A 23 18.66 5.42 12.43
C GLN A 23 17.51 6.13 11.72
N ASP A 24 17.82 7.09 10.84
CA ASP A 24 16.77 7.71 10.04
C ASP A 24 16.18 6.69 9.06
N LYS A 25 14.89 6.36 9.28
CA LYS A 25 14.16 5.43 8.43
C LYS A 25 13.63 6.05 7.15
N THR A 26 13.58 7.39 7.08
CA THR A 26 12.95 8.13 5.97
C THR A 26 13.60 7.76 4.65
N PHE A 27 14.94 7.71 4.65
CA PHE A 27 15.75 7.33 3.51
C PHE A 27 16.39 5.93 3.63
N PHE A 28 15.92 5.12 4.57
CA PHE A 28 16.32 3.71 4.61
C PHE A 28 15.72 2.97 3.42
N GLU A 29 16.55 2.19 2.72
CA GLU A 29 16.14 1.47 1.51
C GLU A 29 15.37 0.19 1.83
N ILE A 30 14.25 0.00 1.12
CA ILE A 30 13.46 -1.22 1.07
C ILE A 30 13.11 -1.52 -0.38
N ASP A 31 13.26 -2.75 -0.82
CA ASP A 31 12.99 -3.16 -2.20
C ASP A 31 13.64 -2.22 -3.25
N GLY A 32 14.87 -1.75 -2.97
CA GLY A 32 15.64 -0.89 -3.89
C GLY A 32 15.21 0.58 -3.95
N SER A 33 14.34 1.05 -3.04
CA SER A 33 13.93 2.46 -2.95
C SER A 33 13.83 2.91 -1.49
N PRO A 34 14.16 4.17 -1.15
CA PRO A 34 13.94 4.70 0.19
C PRO A 34 12.45 4.66 0.60
N ILE A 35 12.18 4.36 1.88
CA ILE A 35 10.81 4.21 2.43
C ILE A 35 9.92 5.40 2.05
N ALA A 36 10.40 6.63 2.27
CA ALA A 36 9.60 7.82 1.97
C ALA A 36 9.40 8.05 0.48
N ILE A 37 10.39 7.71 -0.33
CA ILE A 37 10.32 7.83 -1.79
C ILE A 37 9.29 6.84 -2.34
N LYS A 38 9.28 5.60 -1.86
CA LYS A 38 8.29 4.61 -2.26
C LYS A 38 6.86 5.06 -1.95
N SER A 39 6.63 5.67 -0.79
CA SER A 39 5.34 6.29 -0.45
C SER A 39 5.01 7.48 -1.35
N LEU A 40 6.00 8.30 -1.69
CA LEU A 40 5.85 9.44 -2.61
C LEU A 40 5.51 8.97 -4.03
N GLU A 41 6.19 7.94 -4.55
CA GLU A 41 5.94 7.37 -5.87
C GLU A 41 4.49 6.90 -6.01
N THR A 42 3.95 6.22 -5.00
CA THR A 42 2.53 5.83 -4.98
C THR A 42 1.60 7.05 -5.11
N LEU A 43 1.89 8.16 -4.41
CA LEU A 43 1.13 9.40 -4.56
C LEU A 43 1.27 10.02 -5.96
N LEU A 44 2.47 10.01 -6.54
CA LEU A 44 2.74 10.57 -7.86
C LEU A 44 2.01 9.84 -8.99
N GLU A 45 1.74 8.55 -8.81
CA GLU A 45 0.96 7.74 -9.74
C GLU A 45 -0.55 8.03 -9.70
N LEU A 46 -1.04 8.73 -8.67
CA LEU A 46 -2.44 9.12 -8.55
C LEU A 46 -2.73 10.35 -9.43
N LYS A 47 -3.33 10.13 -10.58
CA LYS A 47 -3.64 11.19 -11.57
C LYS A 47 -4.57 12.30 -11.02
N ILE A 48 -5.34 11.99 -9.97
CA ILE A 48 -6.25 12.93 -9.31
C ILE A 48 -5.55 13.99 -8.48
N LEU A 49 -4.28 13.78 -8.07
CA LEU A 49 -3.56 14.72 -7.23
C LEU A 49 -3.07 15.94 -8.01
N LYS A 50 -3.39 17.13 -7.49
CA LYS A 50 -2.89 18.42 -7.96
C LYS A 50 -1.57 18.80 -7.29
N ASN A 51 -1.53 18.73 -5.95
CA ASN A 51 -0.37 19.13 -5.16
C ASN A 51 -0.03 18.05 -4.15
N ILE A 52 1.25 17.90 -3.86
CA ILE A 52 1.79 17.07 -2.80
C ILE A 52 2.69 17.93 -1.92
N PHE A 53 2.38 17.96 -0.62
CA PHE A 53 3.17 18.68 0.38
C PHE A 53 3.97 17.66 1.18
N ILE A 54 5.29 17.62 0.98
CA ILE A 54 6.17 16.76 1.76
C ILE A 54 6.56 17.51 3.03
N VAL A 55 6.17 16.98 4.19
CA VAL A 55 6.58 17.54 5.48
C VAL A 55 7.82 16.82 5.95
N SER A 56 8.98 17.43 5.78
CA SER A 56 10.31 16.87 6.04
C SER A 56 10.89 17.36 7.35
N SER A 57 11.83 16.61 7.94
CA SER A 57 12.78 17.16 8.91
C SER A 57 13.80 18.05 8.19
N ASP A 58 14.49 18.95 8.94
CA ASP A 58 15.60 19.75 8.41
C ASP A 58 16.69 18.87 7.80
N GLU A 59 17.01 17.76 8.47
CA GLU A 59 18.04 16.80 8.05
C GLU A 59 17.74 16.15 6.69
N ASN A 60 16.47 15.94 6.36
CA ASN A 60 16.03 15.26 5.14
C ASN A 60 15.58 16.22 4.03
N TYR A 61 15.56 17.51 4.29
CA TYR A 61 15.10 18.50 3.32
C TYR A 61 15.89 18.44 2.01
N GLU A 62 17.21 18.48 2.08
CA GLU A 62 18.07 18.43 0.89
C GLU A 62 17.99 17.06 0.18
N ASN A 63 17.78 15.97 0.89
CA ASN A 63 17.60 14.65 0.28
C ASN A 63 16.32 14.61 -0.59
N PHE A 64 15.21 15.13 -0.10
CA PHE A 64 13.99 15.26 -0.91
C PHE A 64 14.18 16.22 -2.09
N LYS A 65 14.82 17.35 -1.88
CA LYS A 65 15.11 18.32 -2.93
C LYS A 65 15.95 17.72 -4.05
N ASN A 66 17.02 17.00 -3.70
CA ASN A 66 17.87 16.31 -4.67
C ASN A 66 17.12 15.25 -5.46
N TYR A 67 16.24 14.48 -4.82
CA TYR A 67 15.37 13.53 -5.51
C TYR A 67 14.45 14.22 -6.52
N LEU A 68 13.96 15.42 -6.21
CA LEU A 68 13.01 16.17 -7.03
C LEU A 68 13.64 16.96 -8.17
N ILE A 69 14.93 17.35 -8.10
CA ILE A 69 15.60 18.17 -9.12
C ILE A 69 15.44 17.59 -10.53
N ASN A 70 15.52 16.28 -10.68
CA ASN A 70 15.38 15.59 -11.95
C ASN A 70 14.00 14.99 -12.18
N SER A 71 13.03 15.29 -11.30
CA SER A 71 11.68 14.73 -11.38
C SER A 71 10.78 15.59 -12.26
N LYS A 72 10.09 14.96 -13.22
CA LYS A 72 9.03 15.61 -14.03
C LYS A 72 7.84 16.11 -13.17
N TYR A 73 7.81 15.80 -11.88
CA TYR A 73 6.74 16.16 -10.95
C TYR A 73 7.11 17.34 -10.03
N SER A 74 8.27 17.96 -10.20
CA SER A 74 8.77 19.06 -9.35
C SER A 74 7.76 20.21 -9.21
N ASN A 75 7.00 20.51 -10.24
CA ASN A 75 5.96 21.57 -10.24
C ASN A 75 4.71 21.26 -9.41
N LYS A 76 4.54 20.03 -8.93
CA LYS A 76 3.39 19.58 -8.11
C LYS A 76 3.77 19.37 -6.64
N ILE A 77 5.03 19.51 -6.29
CA ILE A 77 5.53 19.13 -4.98
C ILE A 77 6.14 20.33 -4.29
N GLU A 78 5.70 20.56 -3.05
CA GLU A 78 6.27 21.53 -2.13
C GLU A 78 6.86 20.81 -0.92
N ILE A 79 8.07 21.18 -0.50
CA ILE A 79 8.71 20.65 0.70
C ILE A 79 8.53 21.66 1.82
N ILE A 80 7.98 21.23 2.94
CA ILE A 80 7.69 22.05 4.12
C ILE A 80 8.50 21.49 5.29
N ILE A 81 9.15 22.33 6.04
CA ILE A 81 9.83 21.91 7.26
C ILE A 81 8.79 21.56 8.32
N GLY A 82 8.90 20.39 8.88
CA GLY A 82 8.05 19.89 9.96
C GLY A 82 8.37 20.53 11.31
N SER A 83 7.95 19.87 12.37
CA SER A 83 8.13 20.37 13.74
C SER A 83 8.45 19.21 14.69
N THR A 84 8.43 19.50 15.99
CA THR A 84 8.85 18.58 17.07
C THR A 84 7.94 17.37 17.25
N SER A 85 6.67 17.44 16.80
CA SER A 85 5.70 16.33 16.85
C SER A 85 4.98 16.15 15.51
N ARG A 86 4.28 15.01 15.36
CA ARG A 86 3.47 14.70 14.18
C ARG A 86 2.34 15.71 13.98
N SER A 87 1.61 16.05 15.04
CA SER A 87 0.53 17.03 15.00
C SER A 87 1.06 18.45 14.70
N ALA A 88 2.18 18.86 15.29
CA ALA A 88 2.80 20.16 14.99
C ALA A 88 3.28 20.24 13.53
N SER A 89 3.84 19.17 12.99
CA SER A 89 4.25 19.07 11.59
C SER A 89 3.08 19.22 10.63
N LEU A 90 1.95 18.57 10.93
CA LEU A 90 0.71 18.71 10.16
C LEU A 90 0.17 20.15 10.21
N ILE A 91 0.15 20.76 11.40
CA ILE A 91 -0.32 22.13 11.57
C ILE A 91 0.56 23.11 10.77
N ASN A 92 1.89 22.91 10.73
CA ASN A 92 2.78 23.70 9.88
C ASN A 92 2.39 23.59 8.40
N ALA A 93 2.09 22.40 7.91
CA ALA A 93 1.65 22.21 6.53
C ALA A 93 0.32 22.91 6.26
N VAL A 94 -0.65 22.79 7.16
CA VAL A 94 -1.94 23.50 7.03
C VAL A 94 -1.77 25.01 7.01
N LYS A 95 -0.92 25.57 7.89
CA LYS A 95 -0.59 27.00 7.90
C LYS A 95 0.05 27.45 6.59
N PHE A 96 0.98 26.67 6.04
CA PHE A 96 1.60 26.94 4.75
C PHE A 96 0.56 26.97 3.62
N ILE A 97 -0.32 25.96 3.56
CA ILE A 97 -1.38 25.85 2.55
C ILE A 97 -2.34 27.05 2.62
N LYS A 98 -2.75 27.45 3.84
CA LYS A 98 -3.61 28.63 4.06
C LYS A 98 -2.92 29.91 3.62
N LYS A 99 -1.67 30.14 4.06
CA LYS A 99 -0.89 31.36 3.74
C LYS A 99 -0.72 31.54 2.23
N ASN A 100 -0.56 30.48 1.48
CA ASN A 100 -0.36 30.51 0.03
C ASN A 100 -1.67 30.39 -0.76
N ASN A 101 -2.84 30.41 -0.10
CA ASN A 101 -4.17 30.31 -0.72
C ASN A 101 -4.32 29.15 -1.71
N ILE A 102 -3.73 27.97 -1.39
CA ILE A 102 -3.73 26.84 -2.31
C ILE A 102 -5.13 26.22 -2.41
N ASP A 103 -5.65 26.18 -3.63
CA ASP A 103 -7.04 25.77 -3.92
C ASP A 103 -7.15 24.28 -4.20
N PHE A 104 -7.93 23.57 -3.38
CA PHE A 104 -8.37 22.18 -3.55
C PHE A 104 -9.58 21.89 -2.65
N ASP A 105 -10.26 20.76 -2.90
CA ASP A 105 -11.48 20.38 -2.17
C ASP A 105 -11.19 19.30 -1.11
N TYR A 106 -10.39 18.29 -1.46
CA TYR A 106 -10.11 17.12 -0.62
C TYR A 106 -8.64 17.03 -0.24
N LEU A 107 -8.38 16.68 1.01
CA LEU A 107 -7.06 16.50 1.57
C LEU A 107 -6.82 15.02 1.89
N ILE A 108 -5.69 14.51 1.45
CA ILE A 108 -5.16 13.21 1.85
C ILE A 108 -3.98 13.47 2.80
N ILE A 109 -3.94 12.80 3.96
CA ILE A 109 -2.79 12.82 4.86
C ILE A 109 -2.23 11.42 4.94
N HIS A 110 -0.96 11.27 4.59
CA HIS A 110 -0.30 9.96 4.55
C HIS A 110 1.05 9.96 5.28
N ASP A 111 1.30 8.91 6.05
CA ASP A 111 2.60 8.70 6.69
C ASP A 111 3.61 8.15 5.67
N ALA A 112 4.73 8.82 5.46
CA ALA A 112 5.82 8.32 4.61
C ALA A 112 6.34 6.93 5.04
N ALA A 113 6.11 6.54 6.28
CA ALA A 113 6.45 5.24 6.82
C ALA A 113 5.48 4.10 6.45
N ARG A 114 4.55 4.31 5.52
CA ARG A 114 3.61 3.28 5.00
C ARG A 114 3.78 3.10 3.47
N PRO A 115 4.92 2.56 3.03
CA PRO A 115 5.27 2.50 1.61
C PRO A 115 4.43 1.51 0.79
N TYR A 116 3.62 0.68 1.44
CA TYR A 116 2.84 -0.38 0.79
C TYR A 116 1.33 -0.09 0.70
N ALA A 117 0.91 1.16 0.92
CA ALA A 117 -0.46 1.57 0.68
C ALA A 117 -0.80 1.50 -0.82
N SER A 118 -1.85 0.77 -1.20
CA SER A 118 -2.18 0.58 -2.60
C SER A 118 -2.90 1.80 -3.21
N LYS A 119 -2.72 2.01 -4.52
CA LYS A 119 -3.49 3.02 -5.28
C LYS A 119 -5.00 2.85 -5.11
N LYS A 120 -5.47 1.61 -5.02
CA LYS A 120 -6.88 1.28 -4.82
C LYS A 120 -7.40 1.82 -3.48
N LEU A 121 -6.58 1.75 -2.43
CA LEU A 121 -6.92 2.31 -1.12
C LEU A 121 -7.12 3.83 -1.21
N PHE A 122 -6.20 4.53 -1.88
CA PHE A 122 -6.30 5.98 -2.10
C PHE A 122 -7.55 6.34 -2.90
N GLN A 123 -7.80 5.68 -4.02
CA GLN A 123 -8.94 5.97 -4.87
C GLN A 123 -10.26 5.76 -4.13
N LYS A 124 -10.41 4.62 -3.43
CA LYS A 124 -11.61 4.31 -2.66
C LYS A 124 -11.88 5.34 -1.55
N GLY A 125 -10.84 5.83 -0.88
CA GLY A 125 -10.97 6.85 0.15
C GLY A 125 -11.48 8.18 -0.41
N VAL A 126 -10.96 8.61 -1.56
CA VAL A 126 -11.42 9.83 -2.25
C VAL A 126 -12.86 9.70 -2.71
N ASP A 127 -13.24 8.55 -3.31
CA ASP A 127 -14.62 8.32 -3.77
C ASP A 127 -15.64 8.41 -2.61
N LEU A 128 -15.25 7.98 -1.41
CA LEU A 128 -16.10 8.05 -0.23
C LEU A 128 -16.27 9.47 0.34
N LEU A 129 -15.34 10.41 0.08
CA LEU A 129 -15.46 11.81 0.52
C LEU A 129 -16.63 12.57 -0.16
N GLU A 130 -17.20 12.04 -1.22
CA GLU A 130 -18.43 12.59 -1.80
C GLU A 130 -19.65 12.46 -0.87
N LYS A 131 -19.58 11.53 0.10
CA LYS A 131 -20.68 11.20 1.01
C LYS A 131 -20.37 11.48 2.48
N TYR A 132 -19.10 11.58 2.84
CA TYR A 132 -18.64 11.69 4.22
C TYR A 132 -17.63 12.83 4.38
N ASP A 133 -17.58 13.41 5.55
CA ASP A 133 -16.67 14.53 5.85
C ASP A 133 -15.23 14.09 5.99
N ALA A 134 -15.02 12.88 6.52
CA ALA A 134 -13.73 12.23 6.63
C ALA A 134 -13.86 10.71 6.41
N VAL A 135 -12.79 10.10 5.92
CA VAL A 135 -12.71 8.65 5.68
C VAL A 135 -11.38 8.11 6.18
N ILE A 136 -11.43 7.09 7.01
CA ILE A 136 -10.27 6.53 7.70
C ILE A 136 -10.20 5.02 7.41
N PRO A 137 -9.09 4.50 6.88
CA PRO A 137 -8.90 3.06 6.75
C PRO A 137 -8.48 2.44 8.08
N GLY A 138 -8.98 1.25 8.36
CA GLY A 138 -8.60 0.54 9.55
C GLY A 138 -8.82 -0.96 9.47
N LEU A 139 -8.19 -1.68 10.38
CA LEU A 139 -8.24 -3.13 10.53
C LEU A 139 -8.70 -3.48 11.94
N THR A 140 -9.62 -4.43 12.07
CA THR A 140 -9.97 -4.97 13.38
C THR A 140 -8.76 -5.66 13.99
N PRO A 141 -8.44 -5.44 15.28
CA PRO A 141 -7.35 -6.15 15.96
C PRO A 141 -7.54 -7.66 15.91
N THR A 142 -6.50 -8.41 15.57
CA THR A 142 -6.52 -9.89 15.58
C THR A 142 -6.36 -10.44 17.00
N ASP A 143 -5.54 -9.79 17.82
CA ASP A 143 -5.25 -10.19 19.17
C ASP A 143 -6.25 -9.62 20.19
N THR A 144 -6.33 -10.23 21.36
CA THR A 144 -7.11 -9.70 22.48
C THR A 144 -6.45 -8.45 23.06
N VAL A 145 -7.18 -7.34 23.11
CA VAL A 145 -6.68 -6.07 23.66
C VAL A 145 -7.06 -5.94 25.14
N LYS A 146 -6.07 -5.65 25.96
CA LYS A 146 -6.21 -5.47 27.39
C LYS A 146 -5.87 -4.02 27.79
N VAL A 147 -6.57 -3.51 28.76
CA VAL A 147 -6.18 -2.27 29.47
C VAL A 147 -5.32 -2.65 30.65
N VAL A 148 -4.18 -1.99 30.78
CA VAL A 148 -3.26 -2.15 31.93
C VAL A 148 -3.20 -0.86 32.73
N ASP A 149 -2.98 -0.97 34.03
CA ASP A 149 -2.74 0.16 34.93
C ASP A 149 -1.25 0.60 34.91
N LYS A 150 -0.90 1.59 35.74
CA LYS A 150 0.48 2.12 35.81
C LYS A 150 1.49 1.14 36.40
N SER A 151 1.02 0.04 36.98
CA SER A 151 1.84 -1.01 37.64
C SER A 151 1.84 -2.30 36.81
N ASP A 152 1.47 -2.23 35.53
CA ASP A 152 1.41 -3.34 34.56
C ASP A 152 0.38 -4.44 34.91
N PHE A 153 -0.59 -4.18 35.80
CA PHE A 153 -1.69 -5.11 36.04
C PHE A 153 -2.81 -4.94 35.03
N ILE A 154 -3.34 -6.07 34.54
CA ILE A 154 -4.48 -6.08 33.64
C ILE A 154 -5.73 -5.67 34.39
N SER A 155 -6.35 -4.56 34.01
CA SER A 155 -7.59 -4.03 34.58
C SER A 155 -8.85 -4.55 33.91
N ARG A 156 -8.86 -4.63 32.58
CA ARG A 156 -10.00 -5.13 31.79
C ARG A 156 -9.63 -5.59 30.39
N THR A 157 -10.51 -6.38 29.78
CA THR A 157 -10.47 -6.73 28.34
C THR A 157 -11.37 -5.76 27.58
N LEU A 158 -10.92 -5.30 26.43
CA LEU A 158 -11.76 -4.50 25.52
C LEU A 158 -12.47 -5.42 24.52
N ASP A 159 -13.69 -5.05 24.15
CA ASP A 159 -14.39 -5.76 23.06
C ASP A 159 -13.75 -5.41 21.71
N ARG A 160 -13.22 -6.42 21.03
CA ARG A 160 -12.58 -6.24 19.72
C ARG A 160 -13.55 -5.75 18.64
N ALA A 161 -14.85 -6.01 18.78
CA ALA A 161 -15.84 -5.57 17.82
C ALA A 161 -15.97 -4.02 17.76
N GLU A 162 -15.60 -3.35 18.86
CA GLU A 162 -15.62 -1.89 18.99
C GLU A 162 -14.26 -1.25 18.67
N LEU A 163 -13.22 -2.05 18.37
CA LEU A 163 -11.87 -1.56 18.18
C LEU A 163 -11.43 -1.64 16.72
N VAL A 164 -10.64 -0.65 16.33
CA VAL A 164 -10.01 -0.60 15.02
C VAL A 164 -8.60 -0.04 15.11
N ASN A 165 -7.65 -0.70 14.45
CA ASN A 165 -6.31 -0.19 14.23
C ASN A 165 -6.34 0.70 13.00
N VAL A 166 -6.31 2.02 13.19
CA VAL A 166 -6.38 2.98 12.10
C VAL A 166 -5.06 3.04 11.31
N GLN A 167 -5.20 3.28 10.02
CA GLN A 167 -4.08 3.44 9.10
C GLN A 167 -4.13 4.82 8.44
N THR A 168 -3.08 5.17 7.69
CA THR A 168 -3.11 6.20 6.67
C THR A 168 -2.94 5.53 5.29
N PRO A 169 -3.45 6.14 4.19
CA PRO A 169 -3.91 7.52 4.05
C PRO A 169 -5.23 7.79 4.79
N GLN A 170 -5.35 8.96 5.40
CA GLN A 170 -6.60 9.48 5.96
C GLN A 170 -7.11 10.60 5.05
N PHE A 171 -8.42 10.69 4.87
CA PHE A 171 -9.05 11.54 3.87
C PHE A 171 -10.00 12.51 4.52
N PHE A 172 -9.97 13.77 4.09
CA PHE A 172 -10.74 14.84 4.72
C PHE A 172 -11.32 15.80 3.69
N ASN A 173 -12.53 16.29 3.92
CA ASN A 173 -12.99 17.51 3.29
C ASN A 173 -12.13 18.68 3.81
N LYS A 174 -11.48 19.42 2.90
CA LYS A 174 -10.54 20.48 3.26
C LYS A 174 -11.17 21.52 4.18
N LYS A 175 -12.36 22.03 3.80
CA LYS A 175 -13.02 23.10 4.54
C LYS A 175 -13.27 22.68 5.98
N ILE A 176 -13.90 21.53 6.18
CA ILE A 176 -14.24 20.99 7.49
C ILE A 176 -12.98 20.75 8.33
N PHE A 177 -11.97 20.10 7.76
CA PHE A 177 -10.72 19.80 8.46
C PHE A 177 -9.98 21.08 8.87
N PHE A 178 -9.86 22.05 7.96
CA PHE A 178 -9.13 23.30 8.24
C PHE A 178 -9.82 24.18 9.28
N GLU A 179 -11.15 24.22 9.30
CA GLU A 179 -11.91 24.93 10.32
C GLU A 179 -11.67 24.35 11.73
N LYS A 180 -11.57 23.01 11.81
CA LYS A 180 -11.39 22.36 13.12
C LYS A 180 -9.95 22.43 13.62
N ILE A 181 -8.95 22.27 12.72
CA ILE A 181 -7.54 22.26 13.12
C ILE A 181 -7.02 23.66 13.51
N GLU A 182 -7.71 24.73 13.14
CA GLU A 182 -7.24 26.11 13.34
C GLU A 182 -6.96 26.46 14.80
N ASN A 183 -7.79 25.95 15.72
CA ASN A 183 -7.71 26.24 17.15
C ASN A 183 -7.04 25.13 17.94
N ILE A 184 -6.46 24.12 17.28
CA ILE A 184 -5.82 23.01 17.95
C ILE A 184 -4.40 23.38 18.38
N ILE A 185 -4.11 23.18 19.67
CA ILE A 185 -2.75 23.25 20.20
C ILE A 185 -2.07 21.90 19.95
N PRO A 186 -0.92 21.88 19.24
CA PRO A 186 -0.18 20.63 19.00
C PRO A 186 0.10 19.87 20.28
N SER A 187 -0.18 18.59 20.30
CA SER A 187 0.04 17.74 21.48
C SER A 187 0.39 16.32 21.04
N GLU A 188 1.19 15.62 21.86
CA GLU A 188 1.48 14.20 21.68
C GLU A 188 0.25 13.30 21.92
N LYS A 189 -0.84 13.84 22.48
CA LYS A 189 -2.11 13.14 22.65
C LYS A 189 -2.76 12.78 21.32
N TYR A 190 -2.50 13.56 20.26
CA TYR A 190 -3.00 13.30 18.92
C TYR A 190 -2.12 12.27 18.23
N THR A 191 -2.53 11.01 18.29
CA THR A 191 -1.76 9.88 17.74
C THR A 191 -1.95 9.68 16.24
N ASP A 192 -3.07 10.20 15.69
CA ASP A 192 -3.39 10.22 14.26
C ASP A 192 -4.15 11.51 13.89
N ASP A 193 -4.48 11.70 12.60
CA ASP A 193 -5.07 12.95 12.13
C ASP A 193 -6.56 13.03 12.45
N SER A 194 -7.25 11.87 12.52
CA SER A 194 -8.66 11.82 12.87
C SER A 194 -8.92 12.17 14.34
N SER A 195 -7.96 11.90 15.23
CA SER A 195 -8.08 12.26 16.65
C SER A 195 -8.14 13.78 16.90
N LEU A 196 -7.71 14.59 15.93
CA LEU A 196 -7.90 16.04 15.93
C LEU A 196 -9.38 16.45 15.78
N LEU A 197 -10.20 15.52 15.32
CA LEU A 197 -11.63 15.70 15.07
C LEU A 197 -12.50 15.04 16.16
N ASP A 198 -11.89 14.38 17.14
CA ASP A 198 -12.62 13.76 18.24
C ASP A 198 -13.51 14.78 18.96
N ASN A 199 -14.69 14.33 19.42
CA ASN A 199 -15.71 15.15 20.06
C ASN A 199 -16.27 16.29 19.18
N THR A 200 -16.18 16.16 17.85
CA THR A 200 -16.83 17.05 16.90
C THR A 200 -18.04 16.35 16.28
N SER A 201 -18.95 17.14 15.69
CA SER A 201 -20.12 16.61 14.96
C SER A 201 -19.80 16.16 13.53
N ILE A 202 -18.52 15.81 13.24
CA ILE A 202 -18.06 15.43 11.92
C ILE A 202 -18.37 13.96 11.65
N ASN A 203 -18.84 13.68 10.45
CA ASN A 203 -19.21 12.33 10.03
C ASN A 203 -17.97 11.59 9.49
N ILE A 204 -17.28 10.84 10.36
CA ILE A 204 -16.07 10.09 10.03
C ILE A 204 -16.46 8.65 9.64
N LYS A 205 -16.20 8.28 8.39
CA LYS A 205 -16.47 6.93 7.88
C LYS A 205 -15.23 6.03 8.03
N LEU A 206 -15.40 4.91 8.73
CA LEU A 206 -14.42 3.82 8.67
C LEU A 206 -14.55 3.07 7.35
N MET A 207 -13.41 2.80 6.69
CA MET A 207 -13.32 1.90 5.54
C MET A 207 -12.34 0.76 5.81
N PRO A 208 -12.45 -0.39 5.14
CA PRO A 208 -11.46 -1.47 5.26
C PRO A 208 -10.06 -0.98 4.90
N GLY A 209 -9.11 -1.21 5.80
CA GLY A 209 -7.67 -1.02 5.57
C GLY A 209 -7.04 -2.20 4.84
N GLU A 210 -5.72 -2.16 4.70
CA GLU A 210 -4.94 -3.21 4.03
C GLU A 210 -3.88 -3.77 4.97
N ILE A 211 -3.77 -5.10 5.04
CA ILE A 211 -2.77 -5.78 5.89
C ILE A 211 -1.34 -5.40 5.43
N LYS A 212 -1.13 -5.32 4.11
CA LYS A 212 0.16 -4.91 3.54
C LYS A 212 0.53 -3.46 3.89
N ASN A 213 -0.45 -2.59 4.17
CA ASN A 213 -0.25 -1.18 4.52
C ASN A 213 0.23 -1.01 5.98
N LYS A 214 1.19 -1.83 6.39
CA LYS A 214 1.80 -1.76 7.72
C LYS A 214 2.71 -0.54 7.83
N LYS A 215 2.68 0.12 9.00
CA LYS A 215 3.61 1.22 9.29
C LYS A 215 4.97 0.64 9.68
N ILE A 216 6.01 0.99 8.94
CA ILE A 216 7.38 0.65 9.27
C ILE A 216 7.81 1.50 10.47
N THR A 217 8.08 0.85 11.59
CA THR A 217 8.44 1.51 12.86
C THR A 217 9.77 1.02 13.42
N THR A 218 10.14 -0.21 13.13
CA THR A 218 11.37 -0.88 13.55
C THR A 218 12.03 -1.56 12.35
N LYS A 219 13.30 -1.96 12.48
CA LYS A 219 14.01 -2.74 11.44
C LYS A 219 13.32 -4.07 11.15
N ASN A 220 12.70 -4.70 12.16
CA ASN A 220 11.96 -5.95 11.97
C ASN A 220 10.72 -5.80 11.08
N ASP A 221 10.16 -4.60 10.95
CA ASP A 221 9.05 -4.35 10.03
C ASP A 221 9.48 -4.38 8.55
N VAL A 222 10.77 -4.16 8.29
CA VAL A 222 11.38 -4.23 6.94
C VAL A 222 11.72 -5.65 6.55
N SER A 223 12.16 -6.47 7.50
CA SER A 223 12.63 -7.84 7.26
C SER A 223 11.50 -8.84 6.95
N GLN A 224 10.25 -8.41 6.97
CA GLN A 224 9.13 -9.21 6.50
C GLN A 224 8.95 -9.08 4.97
N ASN A 225 9.98 -9.36 4.19
CA ASN A 225 9.76 -9.95 2.89
C ASN A 225 9.04 -11.28 3.16
N LEU A 226 7.73 -11.31 2.98
CA LEU A 226 6.99 -12.56 3.01
C LEU A 226 7.52 -13.41 1.86
N ILE A 227 8.52 -14.24 2.16
CA ILE A 227 9.02 -15.19 1.20
C ILE A 227 8.01 -16.34 1.20
N PHE A 228 7.31 -16.49 0.10
CA PHE A 228 6.42 -17.61 -0.12
C PHE A 228 7.21 -18.72 -0.81
N TYR A 229 7.01 -19.95 -0.37
CA TYR A 229 7.60 -21.12 -0.97
C TYR A 229 6.49 -21.96 -1.60
N GLY A 230 6.74 -22.40 -2.81
CA GLY A 230 5.87 -23.36 -3.49
C GLY A 230 6.72 -24.39 -4.23
N THR A 231 6.20 -25.59 -4.33
CA THR A 231 6.79 -26.68 -5.15
C THR A 231 5.77 -27.05 -6.19
N GLY A 232 6.24 -27.27 -7.41
CA GLY A 232 5.40 -27.75 -8.51
C GLY A 232 6.00 -29.02 -9.10
N PHE A 233 5.14 -29.92 -9.49
CA PHE A 233 5.51 -31.16 -10.12
C PHE A 233 4.49 -31.52 -11.19
N ASP A 234 4.97 -31.85 -12.39
CA ASP A 234 4.14 -32.34 -13.48
C ASP A 234 4.78 -33.53 -14.19
N ILE A 235 3.97 -34.43 -14.73
CA ILE A 235 4.41 -35.60 -15.43
C ILE A 235 3.57 -35.87 -16.67
N HIS A 236 4.21 -35.99 -17.80
CA HIS A 236 3.55 -36.30 -19.07
C HIS A 236 4.21 -37.48 -19.76
N LYS A 237 3.36 -38.30 -20.37
CA LYS A 237 3.84 -39.47 -21.12
C LYS A 237 4.54 -39.05 -22.41
N LEU A 238 5.72 -39.60 -22.67
CA LEU A 238 6.38 -39.47 -23.97
C LEU A 238 5.70 -40.41 -24.99
N VAL A 239 5.37 -39.85 -26.14
CA VAL A 239 4.76 -40.60 -27.26
C VAL A 239 5.53 -40.29 -28.55
N LYS A 240 5.40 -41.16 -29.56
CA LYS A 240 5.99 -40.93 -30.88
C LYS A 240 5.49 -39.60 -31.47
N GLY A 241 6.41 -38.80 -31.95
CA GLY A 241 6.13 -37.50 -32.52
C GLY A 241 7.41 -36.78 -32.88
N LYS A 242 7.31 -35.56 -33.31
CA LYS A 242 8.45 -34.65 -33.52
C LYS A 242 8.31 -33.47 -32.59
N ASN A 243 9.44 -32.92 -32.15
CA ASN A 243 9.59 -31.74 -31.30
C ASN A 243 9.11 -31.95 -29.86
N LEU A 244 10.04 -32.22 -29.00
CA LEU A 244 9.85 -32.20 -27.55
C LEU A 244 9.83 -30.73 -27.09
N ARG A 245 8.72 -30.27 -26.52
CA ARG A 245 8.59 -28.91 -26.01
C ARG A 245 8.83 -28.90 -24.50
N ILE A 246 9.80 -28.09 -24.05
CA ILE A 246 10.12 -27.89 -22.62
C ILE A 246 10.49 -26.42 -22.41
N GLY A 247 9.78 -25.70 -21.53
CA GLY A 247 10.01 -24.29 -21.24
C GLY A 247 9.84 -23.38 -22.47
N SER A 248 8.86 -23.69 -23.32
CA SER A 248 8.60 -23.06 -24.63
C SER A 248 9.68 -23.28 -25.69
N ILE A 249 10.73 -24.05 -25.41
CA ILE A 249 11.78 -24.39 -26.37
C ILE A 249 11.41 -25.69 -27.06
N ASN A 250 11.43 -25.67 -28.38
CA ASN A 250 11.26 -26.88 -29.19
C ASN A 250 12.61 -27.56 -29.42
N ILE A 251 12.74 -28.77 -28.93
CA ILE A 251 13.92 -29.63 -29.07
C ILE A 251 13.62 -30.62 -30.18
N ASP A 252 14.51 -30.73 -31.15
CA ASP A 252 14.42 -31.76 -32.21
C ASP A 252 14.66 -33.15 -31.61
N TYR A 253 13.56 -33.85 -31.35
CA TYR A 253 13.57 -35.17 -30.70
C TYR A 253 12.46 -36.06 -31.27
N PRO A 254 12.66 -37.38 -31.42
CA PRO A 254 11.69 -38.26 -32.07
C PRO A 254 10.45 -38.57 -31.20
N LEU A 255 10.38 -38.05 -30.00
CA LEU A 255 9.24 -38.15 -29.10
C LEU A 255 8.72 -36.78 -28.73
N LYS A 256 7.45 -36.69 -28.34
CA LYS A 256 6.77 -35.49 -27.80
C LYS A 256 6.05 -35.83 -26.51
N LEU A 257 5.80 -34.85 -25.69
CA LEU A 257 4.94 -34.97 -24.51
C LEU A 257 3.46 -35.03 -24.92
N LYS A 258 2.70 -35.93 -24.28
CA LYS A 258 1.24 -36.03 -24.45
C LYS A 258 0.56 -35.22 -23.36
N GLY A 259 -0.07 -34.10 -23.71
CA GLY A 259 -0.84 -33.24 -22.80
C GLY A 259 -2.17 -32.82 -23.40
N HIS A 260 -3.02 -32.18 -22.62
CA HIS A 260 -4.27 -31.55 -23.08
C HIS A 260 -3.99 -30.17 -23.70
N SER A 261 -3.01 -29.44 -23.14
CA SER A 261 -2.43 -28.22 -23.69
C SER A 261 -1.30 -28.53 -24.69
N ASP A 262 -0.29 -27.70 -24.78
CA ASP A 262 0.94 -27.96 -25.55
C ASP A 262 1.87 -29.01 -24.90
N GLY A 263 1.54 -29.48 -23.70
CA GLY A 263 2.25 -30.53 -22.96
C GLY A 263 3.56 -30.08 -22.34
N ASP A 264 3.80 -28.78 -22.14
CA ASP A 264 5.04 -28.25 -21.55
C ASP A 264 5.10 -28.48 -20.04
N VAL A 265 5.66 -29.63 -19.62
CA VAL A 265 5.76 -30.04 -18.21
C VAL A 265 6.56 -29.06 -17.33
N LEU A 266 7.53 -28.33 -17.91
CA LEU A 266 8.32 -27.36 -17.16
C LEU A 266 7.45 -26.15 -16.78
N ILE A 267 6.72 -25.60 -17.74
CA ILE A 267 5.84 -24.45 -17.45
C ILE A 267 4.69 -24.86 -16.54
N HIS A 268 4.11 -26.05 -16.70
CA HIS A 268 3.07 -26.53 -15.79
C HIS A 268 3.56 -26.66 -14.35
N SER A 269 4.74 -27.23 -14.13
CA SER A 269 5.33 -27.31 -12.77
C SER A 269 5.68 -25.94 -12.20
N ILE A 270 6.10 -24.96 -13.03
CA ILE A 270 6.29 -23.58 -12.59
C ILE A 270 4.95 -22.96 -12.15
N ILE A 271 3.88 -23.15 -12.93
CA ILE A 271 2.53 -22.67 -12.59
C ILE A 271 2.08 -23.28 -11.25
N ASP A 272 2.24 -24.58 -11.05
CA ASP A 272 1.89 -25.25 -9.79
C ASP A 272 2.71 -24.71 -8.61
N SER A 273 4.00 -24.46 -8.79
CA SER A 273 4.83 -23.88 -7.73
C SER A 273 4.36 -22.47 -7.34
N ILE A 274 4.00 -21.64 -8.31
CA ILE A 274 3.49 -20.29 -8.09
C ILE A 274 2.13 -20.32 -7.38
N LEU A 275 1.19 -21.12 -7.88
CA LEU A 275 -0.14 -21.27 -7.27
C LEU A 275 -0.05 -21.84 -5.85
N GLY A 276 0.85 -22.82 -5.62
CA GLY A 276 1.12 -23.36 -4.30
C GLY A 276 1.67 -22.31 -3.33
N ALA A 277 2.65 -21.51 -3.76
CA ALA A 277 3.20 -20.40 -2.98
C ALA A 277 2.13 -19.36 -2.63
N ALA A 278 1.21 -19.09 -3.56
CA ALA A 278 0.08 -18.17 -3.35
C ALA A 278 -1.10 -18.78 -2.57
N SER A 279 -1.02 -20.07 -2.17
CA SER A 279 -2.13 -20.80 -1.52
C SER A 279 -3.42 -20.85 -2.34
N MET A 280 -3.29 -20.85 -3.68
CA MET A 280 -4.42 -20.82 -4.61
C MET A 280 -4.84 -22.22 -5.11
N GLY A 281 -4.04 -23.25 -4.85
CA GLY A 281 -4.27 -24.63 -5.31
C GLY A 281 -3.29 -25.00 -6.43
N ASP A 282 -3.79 -25.68 -7.48
CA ASP A 282 -3.00 -26.20 -8.59
C ASP A 282 -3.51 -25.76 -9.97
N ILE A 283 -2.76 -26.08 -11.03
CA ILE A 283 -3.07 -25.76 -12.42
C ILE A 283 -4.43 -26.35 -12.85
N GLY A 284 -4.80 -27.53 -12.36
CA GLY A 284 -6.06 -28.21 -12.72
C GLY A 284 -7.31 -27.45 -12.27
N LYS A 285 -7.21 -26.63 -11.19
CA LYS A 285 -8.29 -25.77 -10.71
C LYS A 285 -8.61 -24.63 -11.68
N PHE A 286 -7.60 -24.05 -12.32
CA PHE A 286 -7.74 -22.89 -13.21
C PHE A 286 -7.81 -23.27 -14.70
N PHE A 287 -7.17 -24.38 -15.05
CA PHE A 287 -7.08 -24.89 -16.42
C PHE A 287 -7.49 -26.37 -16.49
N PRO A 288 -8.74 -26.72 -16.14
CA PRO A 288 -9.17 -28.10 -16.09
C PRO A 288 -9.14 -28.76 -17.49
N SER A 289 -8.62 -29.97 -17.56
CA SER A 289 -8.55 -30.77 -18.79
C SER A 289 -9.92 -31.14 -19.38
N SER A 290 -11.01 -30.98 -18.61
CA SER A 290 -12.38 -31.11 -19.05
C SER A 290 -12.91 -29.95 -19.90
N ASN A 291 -12.18 -28.83 -19.95
CA ASN A 291 -12.56 -27.66 -20.72
C ASN A 291 -11.90 -27.67 -22.10
N ASP A 292 -12.68 -28.02 -23.12
CA ASP A 292 -12.22 -28.11 -24.51
C ASP A 292 -11.68 -26.78 -25.08
N SER A 293 -12.10 -25.62 -24.54
CA SER A 293 -11.58 -24.32 -24.96
C SER A 293 -10.10 -24.09 -24.62
N LEU A 294 -9.56 -24.91 -23.70
CA LEU A 294 -8.16 -24.88 -23.28
C LEU A 294 -7.28 -25.88 -24.04
N LYS A 295 -7.88 -26.67 -24.94
CA LYS A 295 -7.16 -27.64 -25.74
C LYS A 295 -6.12 -26.98 -26.64
N ASN A 296 -4.88 -27.49 -26.62
CA ASN A 296 -3.74 -26.94 -27.31
C ASN A 296 -3.37 -25.49 -26.93
N MET A 297 -3.85 -25.01 -25.78
CA MET A 297 -3.44 -23.68 -25.27
C MET A 297 -1.94 -23.68 -25.02
N ASP A 298 -1.27 -22.60 -25.41
CA ASP A 298 0.14 -22.38 -25.12
C ASP A 298 0.36 -22.17 -23.61
N SER A 299 1.24 -22.95 -23.00
CA SER A 299 1.49 -22.89 -21.55
C SER A 299 2.07 -21.54 -21.09
N THR A 300 2.72 -20.76 -21.97
CA THR A 300 3.15 -19.40 -21.66
C THR A 300 1.98 -18.45 -21.43
N VAL A 301 0.87 -18.64 -22.16
CA VAL A 301 -0.36 -17.87 -21.95
C VAL A 301 -1.01 -18.24 -20.60
N MET A 302 -0.95 -19.53 -20.21
CA MET A 302 -1.41 -19.98 -18.90
C MET A 302 -0.58 -19.36 -17.79
N LEU A 303 0.74 -19.40 -17.91
CA LEU A 303 1.67 -18.79 -16.94
C LEU A 303 1.42 -17.30 -16.79
N LYS A 304 1.25 -16.56 -17.88
CA LYS A 304 0.94 -15.13 -17.84
C LYS A 304 -0.34 -14.85 -17.07
N LYS A 305 -1.42 -15.62 -17.34
CA LYS A 305 -2.68 -15.47 -16.60
C LYS A 305 -2.50 -15.71 -15.09
N VAL A 306 -1.68 -16.69 -14.71
CA VAL A 306 -1.40 -16.97 -13.29
C VAL A 306 -0.62 -15.83 -12.65
N ILE A 307 0.38 -15.28 -13.33
CA ILE A 307 1.12 -14.09 -12.86
C ILE A 307 0.16 -12.91 -12.64
N ASP A 308 -0.69 -12.62 -13.64
CA ASP A 308 -1.68 -11.52 -13.55
C ASP A 308 -2.71 -11.72 -12.41
N MET A 309 -2.89 -12.95 -11.89
CA MET A 309 -3.79 -13.25 -10.76
C MET A 309 -3.14 -13.02 -9.40
N ILE A 310 -1.81 -13.13 -9.31
CA ILE A 310 -1.08 -13.01 -8.03
C ILE A 310 -0.50 -11.62 -7.78
N ASP A 311 -0.39 -10.78 -8.82
CA ASP A 311 -0.07 -9.36 -8.73
C ASP A 311 -1.26 -8.54 -8.16
#